data_66305b1e02740bdc903ce0b1266cca05
#
_entry.id   66305b1e02740bdc903ce0b1266cca05
#
_cell.length_a   1.000
_cell.length_b   1.000
_cell.length_c   1.000
_cell.angle_alpha   90.00
_cell.angle_beta   90.00
_cell.angle_gamma   90.00
#
_symmetry.space_group_name_H-M   'P 1'
#
loop_
_entity.id
_entity.type
_entity.pdbx_description
1 polymer ?
#
loop_
_entity_poly.entity_id
_entity_poly.type
_entity_poly.pdbx_seq_one_letter_code
_entity_poly.pdbx_strand_id
1 'polypeptide(L)'
;MAKKSKKNEKFNYNASVNALKAEGPAGLYLIWGPEDYLADRFFEEIKKLCITSEADDFSYRRLDERDFSLLSLKEAIDSVPFLSERSLVEVRGVDINKLRESDEISAVLSDIPDYCTVVFMAPIGFEPDKRLKVYKAIQKYGKEICATAQGGDILIKWIIRRFAAEGKGIELNAVQRLINVSGELMNGLIPEINKIASYTKGDRVTEADVDAVAHHIPEAVVFDMTEALAKGENNAAMRLLGELLADKNNEPTMILAIVGGQMRKMYAARVAIDNGLDKDYVMKALSLRYDFMANRLLAASRRFSTAQIRRAVELCA
;
A
#
# COMPACT_ATOMS: atom_id res chain seq x y z
N MET A 1 -14.77 -25.90 -21.78
CA MET A 1 -14.40 -24.49 -21.95
C MET A 1 -13.64 -24.04 -20.70
N ALA A 2 -12.33 -23.83 -20.81
CA ALA A 2 -11.47 -23.49 -19.69
C ALA A 2 -11.73 -22.02 -19.29
N LYS A 3 -12.16 -21.79 -18.03
CA LYS A 3 -12.20 -20.46 -17.43
C LYS A 3 -10.77 -19.92 -17.37
N LYS A 4 -10.44 -18.94 -18.20
CA LYS A 4 -9.23 -18.13 -18.06
C LYS A 4 -9.17 -17.60 -16.63
N SER A 5 -8.12 -17.95 -15.89
CA SER A 5 -7.82 -17.31 -14.61
C SER A 5 -7.74 -15.81 -14.87
N LYS A 6 -8.59 -15.02 -14.20
CA LYS A 6 -8.44 -13.57 -14.19
C LYS A 6 -7.04 -13.27 -13.64
N LYS A 7 -6.10 -12.87 -14.52
CA LYS A 7 -4.87 -12.21 -14.12
C LYS A 7 -5.24 -11.13 -13.11
N ASN A 8 -4.50 -11.01 -12.01
CA ASN A 8 -4.60 -9.90 -11.06
C ASN A 8 -4.54 -8.58 -11.85
N GLU A 9 -5.70 -8.04 -12.22
CA GLU A 9 -5.77 -6.68 -12.74
C GLU A 9 -5.35 -5.76 -11.58
N LYS A 10 -4.33 -4.93 -11.85
CA LYS A 10 -3.89 -3.93 -10.89
C LYS A 10 -5.10 -3.08 -10.50
N PHE A 11 -5.34 -2.91 -9.22
CA PHE A 11 -6.40 -2.06 -8.70
C PHE A 11 -6.31 -0.66 -9.32
N ASN A 12 -7.36 -0.25 -10.00
CA ASN A 12 -7.51 1.09 -10.55
C ASN A 12 -8.64 1.80 -9.80
N TYR A 13 -8.25 2.67 -8.87
CA TYR A 13 -9.19 3.39 -8.01
C TYR A 13 -10.28 4.12 -8.81
N ASN A 14 -9.89 4.90 -9.85
CA ASN A 14 -10.87 5.66 -10.64
C ASN A 14 -11.85 4.76 -11.40
N ALA A 15 -11.37 3.67 -11.98
CA ALA A 15 -12.23 2.70 -12.66
C ALA A 15 -13.20 2.04 -11.68
N SER A 16 -12.73 1.67 -10.48
CA SER A 16 -13.56 1.08 -9.43
C SER A 16 -14.62 2.03 -8.91
N VAL A 17 -14.28 3.31 -8.69
CA VAL A 17 -15.24 4.36 -8.28
C VAL A 17 -16.26 4.64 -9.38
N ASN A 18 -15.85 4.70 -10.64
CA ASN A 18 -16.77 4.89 -11.77
C ASN A 18 -17.75 3.72 -11.90
N ALA A 19 -17.28 2.49 -11.75
CA ALA A 19 -18.13 1.30 -11.73
C ALA A 19 -19.11 1.33 -10.55
N LEU A 20 -18.65 1.70 -9.35
CA LEU A 20 -19.48 1.86 -8.16
C LEU A 20 -20.61 2.88 -8.40
N LYS A 21 -20.31 4.04 -9.00
CA LYS A 21 -21.30 5.09 -9.29
C LYS A 21 -22.29 4.68 -10.37
N ALA A 22 -21.85 3.89 -11.35
CA ALA A 22 -22.71 3.44 -12.45
C ALA A 22 -23.65 2.29 -12.05
N GLU A 23 -23.16 1.34 -11.23
CA GLU A 23 -23.86 0.12 -10.86
C GLU A 23 -24.58 0.23 -9.51
N GLY A 24 -24.25 1.24 -8.70
CA GLY A 24 -24.65 1.34 -7.30
C GLY A 24 -23.84 0.42 -6.37
N PRO A 25 -24.05 0.55 -5.04
CA PRO A 25 -23.36 -0.29 -4.07
C PRO A 25 -23.87 -1.74 -4.12
N ALA A 26 -22.94 -2.70 -4.10
CA ALA A 26 -23.26 -4.12 -3.92
C ALA A 26 -23.64 -4.41 -2.46
N GLY A 27 -24.33 -5.52 -2.21
CA GLY A 27 -24.71 -5.93 -0.86
C GLY A 27 -23.51 -6.32 0.03
N LEU A 28 -22.36 -6.71 -0.55
CA LEU A 28 -21.22 -7.18 0.22
C LEU A 28 -19.91 -6.76 -0.43
N TYR A 29 -18.96 -6.29 0.40
CA TYR A 29 -17.58 -5.96 0.00
C TYR A 29 -16.57 -6.56 0.96
N LEU A 30 -15.41 -6.97 0.41
CA LEU A 30 -14.16 -7.16 1.13
C LEU A 30 -13.13 -6.19 0.56
N ILE A 31 -12.68 -5.24 1.37
CA ILE A 31 -11.66 -4.26 1.01
C ILE A 31 -10.40 -4.59 1.81
N TRP A 32 -9.29 -4.84 1.13
CA TRP A 32 -8.02 -5.22 1.73
C TRP A 32 -6.85 -4.76 0.87
N GLY A 33 -5.64 -4.86 1.38
CA GLY A 33 -4.42 -4.53 0.65
C GLY A 33 -3.53 -3.56 1.42
N PRO A 34 -2.34 -3.25 0.89
CA PRO A 34 -1.37 -2.39 1.58
C PRO A 34 -1.69 -0.89 1.50
N GLU A 35 -2.64 -0.46 0.66
CA GLU A 35 -2.92 0.96 0.42
C GLU A 35 -4.19 1.39 1.17
N ASP A 36 -4.05 1.59 2.47
CA ASP A 36 -5.16 1.95 3.37
C ASP A 36 -5.84 3.26 2.95
N TYR A 37 -5.09 4.25 2.46
CA TYR A 37 -5.66 5.52 2.01
C TYR A 37 -6.69 5.32 0.90
N LEU A 38 -6.40 4.46 -0.07
CA LEU A 38 -7.34 4.18 -1.16
C LEU A 38 -8.47 3.27 -0.71
N ALA A 39 -8.21 2.34 0.21
CA ALA A 39 -9.23 1.51 0.84
C ALA A 39 -10.27 2.38 1.56
N ASP A 40 -9.83 3.30 2.43
CA ASP A 40 -10.67 4.24 3.15
C ASP A 40 -11.42 5.18 2.19
N ARG A 41 -10.75 5.70 1.17
CA ARG A 41 -11.40 6.55 0.16
C ARG A 41 -12.47 5.80 -0.62
N PHE A 42 -12.24 4.53 -0.95
CA PHE A 42 -13.25 3.73 -1.65
C PHE A 42 -14.44 3.41 -0.74
N PHE A 43 -14.19 3.12 0.53
CA PHE A 43 -15.24 2.97 1.54
C PHE A 43 -16.09 4.24 1.68
N GLU A 44 -15.47 5.42 1.74
CA GLU A 44 -16.19 6.69 1.79
C GLU A 44 -17.06 6.93 0.55
N GLU A 45 -16.65 6.48 -0.63
CA GLU A 45 -17.52 6.55 -1.82
C GLU A 45 -18.72 5.58 -1.72
N ILE A 46 -18.56 4.40 -1.11
CA ILE A 46 -19.68 3.49 -0.80
C ILE A 46 -20.60 4.15 0.21
N LYS A 47 -20.04 4.72 1.30
CA LYS A 47 -20.82 5.36 2.37
C LYS A 47 -21.67 6.50 1.84
N LYS A 48 -21.15 7.36 0.99
CA LYS A 48 -21.89 8.46 0.35
C LYS A 48 -23.08 8.00 -0.49
N LEU A 49 -23.02 6.81 -1.07
CA LEU A 49 -24.12 6.24 -1.86
C LEU A 49 -25.18 5.53 -1.01
N CYS A 50 -24.79 5.02 0.16
CA CYS A 50 -25.70 4.37 1.10
C CYS A 50 -26.35 5.36 2.06
N ILE A 51 -25.58 6.35 2.53
CA ILE A 51 -25.98 7.32 3.55
C ILE A 51 -26.01 8.69 2.89
N THR A 52 -27.20 9.18 2.56
CA THR A 52 -27.40 10.38 1.73
C THR A 52 -27.65 11.64 2.53
N SER A 53 -28.03 11.53 3.81
CA SER A 53 -28.27 12.67 4.70
C SER A 53 -27.70 12.43 6.10
N GLU A 54 -27.47 13.52 6.85
CA GLU A 54 -27.04 13.45 8.26
C GLU A 54 -28.11 12.77 9.17
N ALA A 55 -29.39 12.80 8.79
CA ALA A 55 -30.46 12.09 9.48
C ALA A 55 -30.37 10.56 9.30
N ASP A 56 -29.56 10.08 8.35
CA ASP A 56 -29.38 8.67 8.06
C ASP A 56 -28.29 8.00 8.92
N ASP A 57 -27.68 8.73 9.87
CA ASP A 57 -26.63 8.17 10.76
C ASP A 57 -27.11 6.93 11.54
N PHE A 58 -28.40 6.79 11.77
CA PHE A 58 -28.98 5.59 12.37
C PHE A 58 -28.94 4.36 11.44
N SER A 59 -28.76 4.57 10.15
CA SER A 59 -28.65 3.51 9.13
C SER A 59 -27.20 3.07 8.89
N TYR A 60 -26.23 3.70 9.57
CA TYR A 60 -24.84 3.31 9.56
C TYR A 60 -24.42 2.65 10.88
N ARG A 61 -23.88 1.44 10.80
CA ARG A 61 -23.38 0.72 11.97
C ARG A 61 -21.94 0.25 11.74
N ARG A 62 -21.06 0.55 12.69
CA ARG A 62 -19.67 0.09 12.66
C ARG A 62 -19.45 -0.96 13.73
N LEU A 63 -18.83 -2.07 13.32
CA LEU A 63 -18.38 -3.17 14.18
C LEU A 63 -16.85 -3.25 14.10
N ASP A 64 -16.18 -2.91 15.17
CA ASP A 64 -14.74 -3.10 15.31
C ASP A 64 -14.43 -4.53 15.81
N GLU A 65 -13.16 -4.94 15.80
CA GLU A 65 -12.71 -6.27 16.20
C GLU A 65 -13.25 -6.70 17.59
N ARG A 66 -13.42 -5.74 18.52
CA ARG A 66 -13.91 -5.99 19.89
C ARG A 66 -15.42 -6.23 19.95
N ASP A 67 -16.16 -5.59 19.07
CA ASP A 67 -17.64 -5.61 19.05
C ASP A 67 -18.17 -6.64 18.05
N PHE A 68 -17.29 -7.21 17.24
CA PHE A 68 -17.68 -8.18 16.22
C PHE A 68 -17.99 -9.55 16.80
N SER A 69 -19.18 -10.03 16.53
CA SER A 69 -19.66 -11.39 16.76
C SER A 69 -20.67 -11.78 15.67
N LEU A 70 -20.99 -13.07 15.56
CA LEU A 70 -22.07 -13.51 14.67
C LEU A 70 -23.40 -12.83 15.00
N LEU A 71 -23.68 -12.66 16.29
CA LEU A 71 -24.93 -12.01 16.75
C LEU A 71 -24.96 -10.54 16.37
N SER A 72 -23.89 -9.78 16.68
CA SER A 72 -23.83 -8.34 16.35
C SER A 72 -23.86 -8.09 14.84
N LEU A 73 -23.25 -8.99 14.04
CA LEU A 73 -23.33 -8.92 12.59
C LEU A 73 -24.77 -9.13 12.09
N LYS A 74 -25.47 -10.16 12.59
CA LYS A 74 -26.89 -10.41 12.25
C LYS A 74 -27.78 -9.24 12.62
N GLU A 75 -27.69 -8.77 13.86
CA GLU A 75 -28.48 -7.61 14.33
C GLU A 75 -28.23 -6.35 13.49
N ALA A 76 -26.97 -6.14 13.05
CA ALA A 76 -26.64 -5.01 12.20
C ALA A 76 -27.23 -5.15 10.79
N ILE A 77 -27.21 -6.35 10.21
CA ILE A 77 -27.77 -6.63 8.87
C ILE A 77 -29.29 -6.58 8.89
N ASP A 78 -29.93 -7.14 9.92
CA ASP A 78 -31.40 -7.21 10.05
C ASP A 78 -32.04 -5.85 10.44
N SER A 79 -31.20 -4.86 10.81
CA SER A 79 -31.68 -3.51 11.14
C SER A 79 -32.16 -2.80 9.89
N VAL A 80 -33.50 -2.67 9.78
CA VAL A 80 -34.17 -1.99 8.66
C VAL A 80 -33.89 -0.48 8.75
N PRO A 81 -33.45 0.17 7.66
CA PRO A 81 -33.24 1.61 7.63
C PRO A 81 -34.59 2.34 7.83
N PHE A 82 -34.58 3.40 8.64
CA PHE A 82 -35.82 4.10 8.99
C PHE A 82 -36.10 5.32 8.09
N LEU A 83 -35.03 6.07 7.72
CA LEU A 83 -35.14 7.31 6.93
C LEU A 83 -34.37 7.24 5.61
N SER A 84 -33.58 6.19 5.39
CA SER A 84 -32.75 5.97 4.19
C SER A 84 -33.27 4.76 3.41
N GLU A 85 -32.92 4.70 2.13
CA GLU A 85 -33.23 3.54 1.28
C GLU A 85 -32.31 2.35 1.59
N ARG A 86 -31.14 2.60 2.23
CA ARG A 86 -30.13 1.60 2.51
C ARG A 86 -29.55 1.75 3.92
N SER A 87 -29.16 0.62 4.50
CA SER A 87 -28.28 0.54 5.67
C SER A 87 -26.86 0.16 5.26
N LEU A 88 -25.89 0.62 6.02
CA LEU A 88 -24.47 0.33 5.82
C LEU A 88 -23.87 -0.25 7.10
N VAL A 89 -23.34 -1.46 7.00
CA VAL A 89 -22.60 -2.13 8.08
C VAL A 89 -21.12 -2.16 7.73
N GLU A 90 -20.33 -1.42 8.47
CA GLU A 90 -18.86 -1.46 8.38
C GLU A 90 -18.31 -2.45 9.40
N VAL A 91 -17.58 -3.45 8.93
CA VAL A 91 -16.80 -4.38 9.78
C VAL A 91 -15.33 -4.05 9.61
N ARG A 92 -14.72 -3.39 10.62
CA ARG A 92 -13.34 -2.87 10.48
C ARG A 92 -12.35 -3.61 11.37
N GLY A 93 -11.20 -3.96 10.77
CA GLY A 93 -10.08 -4.58 11.49
C GLY A 93 -10.26 -6.07 11.80
N VAL A 94 -11.38 -6.65 11.41
CA VAL A 94 -11.67 -8.08 11.63
C VAL A 94 -10.94 -8.94 10.60
N ASP A 95 -10.09 -9.85 11.10
CA ASP A 95 -9.40 -10.84 10.27
C ASP A 95 -10.34 -12.03 9.98
N ILE A 96 -10.93 -12.04 8.78
CA ILE A 96 -11.85 -13.11 8.37
C ILE A 96 -11.20 -14.50 8.31
N ASN A 97 -9.87 -14.59 8.27
CA ASN A 97 -9.16 -15.88 8.32
C ASN A 97 -9.21 -16.52 9.71
N LYS A 98 -9.46 -15.73 10.77
CA LYS A 98 -9.47 -16.19 12.17
C LYS A 98 -10.86 -16.38 12.75
N LEU A 99 -11.91 -16.20 11.95
CA LEU A 99 -13.28 -16.32 12.41
C LEU A 99 -13.61 -17.79 12.77
N ARG A 100 -14.10 -18.00 14.00
CA ARG A 100 -14.44 -19.34 14.50
C ARG A 100 -15.74 -19.88 13.91
N GLU A 101 -16.74 -19.01 13.73
CA GLU A 101 -18.11 -19.33 13.23
C GLU A 101 -18.19 -19.12 11.71
N SER A 102 -17.19 -19.65 10.99
CA SER A 102 -17.02 -19.42 9.54
C SER A 102 -18.19 -19.91 8.69
N ASP A 103 -18.86 -20.98 9.10
CA ASP A 103 -19.97 -21.58 8.35
C ASP A 103 -21.25 -20.74 8.54
N GLU A 104 -21.52 -20.34 9.76
CA GLU A 104 -22.69 -19.51 10.12
C GLU A 104 -22.57 -18.11 9.54
N ILE A 105 -21.36 -17.50 9.62
CA ILE A 105 -21.10 -16.21 9.00
C ILE A 105 -21.25 -16.31 7.48
N SER A 106 -20.76 -17.37 6.85
CA SER A 106 -20.92 -17.60 5.41
C SER A 106 -22.40 -17.71 5.00
N ALA A 107 -23.23 -18.31 5.84
CA ALA A 107 -24.66 -18.39 5.61
C ALA A 107 -25.32 -17.00 5.68
N VAL A 108 -25.00 -16.20 6.69
CA VAL A 108 -25.47 -14.81 6.83
C VAL A 108 -25.05 -13.96 5.63
N LEU A 109 -23.80 -14.05 5.18
CA LEU A 109 -23.30 -13.30 4.04
C LEU A 109 -23.89 -13.74 2.69
N SER A 110 -24.55 -14.91 2.64
CA SER A 110 -25.23 -15.37 1.42
C SER A 110 -26.65 -14.84 1.29
N ASP A 111 -27.21 -14.23 2.32
CA ASP A 111 -28.60 -13.79 2.42
C ASP A 111 -28.68 -12.36 3.00
N ILE A 112 -27.86 -11.46 2.50
CA ILE A 112 -27.91 -10.04 2.88
C ILE A 112 -29.10 -9.40 2.19
N PRO A 113 -30.01 -8.70 2.93
CA PRO A 113 -31.14 -8.02 2.34
C PRO A 113 -30.73 -6.93 1.34
N ASP A 114 -31.53 -6.68 0.32
CA ASP A 114 -31.26 -5.70 -0.74
C ASP A 114 -31.08 -4.27 -0.22
N TYR A 115 -31.66 -3.97 0.94
CA TYR A 115 -31.50 -2.66 1.60
C TYR A 115 -30.18 -2.54 2.38
N CYS A 116 -29.43 -3.61 2.58
CA CYS A 116 -28.21 -3.60 3.39
C CYS A 116 -26.95 -3.72 2.53
N THR A 117 -25.93 -2.98 2.89
CA THR A 117 -24.57 -3.12 2.35
C THR A 117 -23.60 -3.42 3.50
N VAL A 118 -22.89 -4.54 3.43
CA VAL A 118 -21.88 -4.95 4.40
C VAL A 118 -20.49 -4.76 3.78
N VAL A 119 -19.61 -4.06 4.49
CA VAL A 119 -18.24 -3.80 4.03
C VAL A 119 -17.23 -4.29 5.07
N PHE A 120 -16.49 -5.32 4.73
CA PHE A 120 -15.33 -5.75 5.51
C PHE A 120 -14.11 -4.92 5.11
N MET A 121 -13.61 -4.10 6.05
CA MET A 121 -12.34 -3.39 5.97
C MET A 121 -11.28 -4.23 6.70
N ALA A 122 -10.49 -4.98 5.95
CA ALA A 122 -9.52 -5.90 6.54
C ALA A 122 -8.39 -5.17 7.28
N PRO A 123 -7.74 -5.81 8.28
CA PRO A 123 -6.61 -5.22 8.99
C PRO A 123 -5.38 -5.07 8.10
N ILE A 124 -4.43 -4.22 8.52
CA ILE A 124 -3.14 -4.02 7.83
C ILE A 124 -2.39 -5.35 7.77
N GLY A 125 -1.81 -5.64 6.58
CA GLY A 125 -1.06 -6.87 6.35
C GLY A 125 -1.92 -8.12 6.14
N PHE A 126 -3.24 -7.96 6.05
CA PHE A 126 -4.16 -9.06 5.76
C PHE A 126 -3.98 -9.56 4.31
N GLU A 127 -3.97 -10.87 4.17
CA GLU A 127 -4.11 -11.58 2.90
C GLU A 127 -5.19 -12.66 3.04
N PRO A 128 -6.19 -12.71 2.14
CA PRO A 128 -7.29 -13.64 2.27
C PRO A 128 -6.86 -15.09 2.03
N ASP A 129 -7.21 -16.00 2.92
CA ASP A 129 -7.14 -17.44 2.66
C ASP A 129 -8.32 -17.87 1.78
N LYS A 130 -8.03 -18.06 0.49
CA LYS A 130 -9.01 -18.38 -0.56
C LYS A 130 -9.70 -19.74 -0.37
N ARG A 131 -9.23 -20.55 0.56
CA ARG A 131 -9.82 -21.87 0.88
C ARG A 131 -11.03 -21.76 1.81
N LEU A 132 -11.09 -20.70 2.62
CA LEU A 132 -12.11 -20.50 3.63
C LEU A 132 -13.49 -20.26 3.03
N LYS A 133 -14.53 -20.75 3.72
CA LYS A 133 -15.93 -20.62 3.30
C LYS A 133 -16.38 -19.15 3.28
N VAL A 134 -15.99 -18.34 4.28
CA VAL A 134 -16.28 -16.90 4.34
C VAL A 134 -15.75 -16.19 3.10
N TYR A 135 -14.48 -16.43 2.73
CA TYR A 135 -13.92 -15.82 1.53
C TYR A 135 -14.67 -16.26 0.26
N LYS A 136 -15.02 -17.54 0.15
CA LYS A 136 -15.80 -18.05 -1.00
C LYS A 136 -17.20 -17.45 -1.06
N ALA A 137 -17.84 -17.21 0.10
CA ALA A 137 -19.13 -16.51 0.17
C ALA A 137 -18.99 -15.07 -0.34
N ILE A 138 -17.97 -14.34 0.12
CA ILE A 138 -17.67 -12.99 -0.35
C ILE A 138 -17.43 -12.96 -1.87
N GLN A 139 -16.64 -13.89 -2.39
CA GLN A 139 -16.40 -13.97 -3.84
C GLN A 139 -17.66 -14.27 -4.66
N LYS A 140 -18.59 -15.03 -4.09
CA LYS A 140 -19.80 -15.44 -4.80
C LYS A 140 -20.90 -14.37 -4.76
N TYR A 141 -21.07 -13.71 -3.62
CA TYR A 141 -22.21 -12.80 -3.36
C TYR A 141 -21.81 -11.33 -3.27
N GLY A 142 -20.51 -11.04 -3.22
CA GLY A 142 -19.97 -9.69 -3.04
C GLY A 142 -18.92 -9.29 -4.07
N LYS A 143 -18.25 -8.18 -3.75
CA LYS A 143 -17.12 -7.64 -4.54
C LYS A 143 -15.86 -7.59 -3.68
N GLU A 144 -14.75 -8.07 -4.23
CA GLU A 144 -13.43 -7.99 -3.62
C GLU A 144 -12.66 -6.80 -4.20
N ILE A 145 -12.14 -5.93 -3.33
CA ILE A 145 -11.31 -4.77 -3.67
C ILE A 145 -9.94 -4.95 -3.01
N CYS A 146 -8.92 -5.22 -3.80
CA CYS A 146 -7.54 -5.29 -3.33
C CYS A 146 -6.85 -3.94 -3.56
N ALA A 147 -6.83 -3.07 -2.55
CA ALA A 147 -6.21 -1.75 -2.60
C ALA A 147 -4.68 -1.87 -2.64
N THR A 148 -4.12 -1.90 -3.84
CA THR A 148 -2.67 -2.01 -4.06
C THR A 148 -2.03 -0.64 -4.18
N ALA A 149 -0.76 -0.53 -3.76
CA ALA A 149 0.03 0.67 -3.92
C ALA A 149 0.01 1.13 -5.39
N GLN A 150 -0.24 2.41 -5.58
CA GLN A 150 -0.23 3.04 -6.89
C GLN A 150 1.22 3.31 -7.30
N GLY A 151 1.56 2.95 -8.54
CA GLY A 151 2.92 3.14 -9.03
C GLY A 151 2.98 4.11 -10.20
N GLY A 152 4.20 4.46 -10.59
CA GLY A 152 4.48 5.28 -11.77
C GLY A 152 3.82 6.66 -11.72
N ASP A 153 3.29 7.08 -12.85
CA ASP A 153 2.73 8.41 -13.03
C ASP A 153 1.53 8.72 -12.12
N ILE A 154 0.81 7.70 -11.66
CA ILE A 154 -0.39 7.91 -10.81
C ILE A 154 0.04 8.51 -9.46
N LEU A 155 1.03 7.91 -8.79
CA LEU A 155 1.51 8.39 -7.50
C LEU A 155 2.20 9.75 -7.64
N ILE A 156 3.03 9.93 -8.68
CA ILE A 156 3.69 11.21 -8.96
C ILE A 156 2.65 12.34 -9.11
N LYS A 157 1.63 12.14 -9.94
CA LYS A 157 0.55 13.12 -10.13
C LYS A 157 -0.23 13.39 -8.85
N TRP A 158 -0.42 12.35 -8.02
CA TRP A 158 -1.11 12.51 -6.74
C TRP A 158 -0.27 13.34 -5.76
N ILE A 159 1.05 13.09 -5.63
CA ILE A 159 1.95 13.87 -4.80
C ILE A 159 1.94 15.36 -5.22
N ILE A 160 2.07 15.62 -6.52
CA ILE A 160 2.03 17.01 -7.05
C ILE A 160 0.72 17.70 -6.68
N ARG A 161 -0.43 17.03 -6.82
CA ARG A 161 -1.74 17.58 -6.43
C ARG A 161 -1.86 17.84 -4.93
N ARG A 162 -1.25 16.98 -4.10
CA ARG A 162 -1.26 17.16 -2.64
C ARG A 162 -0.45 18.36 -2.23
N PHE A 163 0.76 18.57 -2.78
CA PHE A 163 1.53 19.78 -2.55
C PHE A 163 0.80 21.04 -3.04
N ALA A 164 0.14 20.96 -4.19
CA ALA A 164 -0.67 22.07 -4.70
C ALA A 164 -1.84 22.42 -3.76
N ALA A 165 -2.46 21.43 -3.11
CA ALA A 165 -3.49 21.66 -2.09
C ALA A 165 -2.95 22.36 -0.83
N GLU A 166 -1.66 22.17 -0.51
CA GLU A 166 -0.94 22.89 0.55
C GLU A 166 -0.38 24.26 0.07
N GLY A 167 -0.74 24.70 -1.15
CA GLY A 167 -0.28 25.95 -1.73
C GLY A 167 1.18 25.95 -2.21
N LYS A 168 1.77 24.76 -2.41
CA LYS A 168 3.16 24.60 -2.84
C LYS A 168 3.27 23.89 -4.19
N GLY A 169 4.20 24.33 -5.04
CA GLY A 169 4.71 23.52 -6.14
C GLY A 169 5.77 22.53 -5.64
N ILE A 170 6.09 21.54 -6.44
CA ILE A 170 7.20 20.60 -6.16
C ILE A 170 7.95 20.26 -7.45
N GLU A 171 9.26 20.13 -7.38
CA GLU A 171 10.08 19.71 -8.49
C GLU A 171 10.00 18.20 -8.70
N LEU A 172 10.16 17.73 -9.94
CA LEU A 172 10.04 16.28 -10.24
C LEU A 172 11.11 15.45 -9.52
N ASN A 173 12.34 15.94 -9.42
CA ASN A 173 13.42 15.31 -8.66
C ASN A 173 13.08 15.24 -7.15
N ALA A 174 12.46 16.26 -6.59
CA ALA A 174 11.97 16.26 -5.21
C ALA A 174 10.85 15.22 -4.99
N VAL A 175 9.92 15.04 -5.96
CA VAL A 175 8.93 13.97 -5.92
C VAL A 175 9.59 12.60 -5.92
N GLN A 176 10.57 12.39 -6.81
CA GLN A 176 11.32 11.13 -6.88
C GLN A 176 12.10 10.86 -5.60
N ARG A 177 12.71 11.90 -5.02
CA ARG A 177 13.41 11.80 -3.74
C ARG A 177 12.46 11.45 -2.62
N LEU A 178 11.29 12.09 -2.52
CA LEU A 178 10.28 11.79 -1.52
C LEU A 178 9.82 10.32 -1.58
N ILE A 179 9.50 9.81 -2.78
CA ILE A 179 9.14 8.41 -2.97
C ILE A 179 10.27 7.49 -2.52
N ASN A 180 11.52 7.86 -2.85
CA ASN A 180 12.68 7.04 -2.50
C ASN A 180 12.91 6.97 -0.99
N VAL A 181 12.76 8.09 -0.27
CA VAL A 181 13.08 8.15 1.17
C VAL A 181 11.92 7.73 2.07
N SER A 182 10.68 8.00 1.69
CA SER A 182 9.50 7.76 2.52
C SER A 182 8.60 6.62 2.02
N GLY A 183 8.97 5.98 0.89
CA GLY A 183 8.22 4.87 0.32
C GLY A 183 7.08 5.30 -0.61
N GLU A 184 6.27 4.30 -1.01
CA GLU A 184 5.26 4.46 -2.06
C GLU A 184 3.82 4.52 -1.52
N LEU A 185 3.60 4.26 -0.23
CA LEU A 185 2.26 4.21 0.36
C LEU A 185 1.74 5.61 0.67
N MET A 186 0.56 5.95 0.19
CA MET A 186 -0.04 7.27 0.33
C MET A 186 -0.24 7.68 1.79
N ASN A 187 -0.62 6.74 2.67
CA ASN A 187 -0.75 7.01 4.10
C ASN A 187 0.57 7.48 4.74
N GLY A 188 1.70 6.89 4.36
CA GLY A 188 3.02 7.34 4.81
C GLY A 188 3.44 8.69 4.21
N LEU A 189 3.05 8.94 2.96
CA LEU A 189 3.40 10.17 2.25
C LEU A 189 2.60 11.40 2.71
N ILE A 190 1.36 11.26 3.18
CA ILE A 190 0.53 12.38 3.61
C ILE A 190 1.19 13.22 4.72
N PRO A 191 1.62 12.64 5.86
CA PRO A 191 2.29 13.42 6.90
C PRO A 191 3.61 14.02 6.44
N GLU A 192 4.35 13.34 5.56
CA GLU A 192 5.60 13.85 5.00
C GLU A 192 5.34 15.07 4.10
N ILE A 193 4.33 15.00 3.23
CA ILE A 193 3.93 16.14 2.37
C ILE A 193 3.57 17.36 3.20
N ASN A 194 2.73 17.18 4.24
CA ASN A 194 2.31 18.27 5.11
C ASN A 194 3.50 18.92 5.84
N LYS A 195 4.40 18.09 6.35
CA LYS A 195 5.61 18.50 7.07
C LYS A 195 6.56 19.28 6.14
N ILE A 196 6.84 18.75 4.95
CA ILE A 196 7.71 19.40 3.96
C ILE A 196 7.08 20.71 3.46
N ALA A 197 5.78 20.72 3.14
CA ALA A 197 5.09 21.93 2.69
C ALA A 197 5.16 23.03 3.74
N SER A 198 5.04 22.69 5.02
CA SER A 198 5.15 23.63 6.13
C SER A 198 6.58 24.14 6.35
N TYR A 199 7.59 23.30 6.08
CA TYR A 199 9.01 23.64 6.22
C TYR A 199 9.50 24.57 5.10
N THR A 200 9.08 24.30 3.87
CA THR A 200 9.53 25.02 2.68
C THR A 200 9.11 26.50 2.73
N LYS A 201 10.08 27.41 2.75
CA LYS A 201 9.83 28.87 2.81
C LYS A 201 9.35 29.44 1.48
N GLY A 202 9.85 28.91 0.35
CA GLY A 202 9.46 29.34 -1.00
C GLY A 202 8.15 28.72 -1.47
N ASP A 203 7.74 29.06 -2.69
CA ASP A 203 6.51 28.52 -3.31
C ASP A 203 6.73 27.13 -3.92
N ARG A 204 7.97 26.65 -3.97
CA ARG A 204 8.35 25.40 -4.63
C ARG A 204 9.27 24.57 -3.76
N VAL A 205 8.88 23.32 -3.57
CA VAL A 205 9.64 22.31 -2.83
C VAL A 205 10.78 21.77 -3.69
N THR A 206 11.98 21.73 -3.13
CA THR A 206 13.20 21.19 -3.73
C THR A 206 13.59 19.85 -3.11
N GLU A 207 14.54 19.14 -3.73
CA GLU A 207 15.12 17.91 -3.17
C GLU A 207 15.76 18.15 -1.80
N ALA A 208 16.43 19.30 -1.62
CA ALA A 208 17.03 19.69 -0.35
C ALA A 208 16.00 19.87 0.78
N ASP A 209 14.80 20.39 0.47
CA ASP A 209 13.72 20.49 1.45
C ASP A 209 13.24 19.10 1.89
N VAL A 210 13.15 18.16 0.94
CA VAL A 210 12.80 16.76 1.24
C VAL A 210 13.84 16.13 2.15
N ASP A 211 15.13 16.23 1.80
CA ASP A 211 16.23 15.66 2.59
C ASP A 211 16.34 16.25 3.99
N ALA A 212 15.95 17.53 4.17
CA ALA A 212 16.02 18.20 5.46
C ALA A 212 14.94 17.72 6.45
N VAL A 213 13.79 17.21 5.96
CA VAL A 213 12.59 17.05 6.80
C VAL A 213 11.97 15.67 6.70
N ALA A 214 12.06 15.01 5.55
CA ALA A 214 11.40 13.73 5.33
C ALA A 214 11.97 12.64 6.24
N HIS A 215 11.09 11.80 6.76
CA HIS A 215 11.51 10.58 7.42
C HIS A 215 12.02 9.56 6.39
N HIS A 216 13.24 9.06 6.64
CA HIS A 216 13.85 8.06 5.78
C HIS A 216 13.53 6.66 6.30
N ILE A 217 12.83 5.88 5.50
CA ILE A 217 12.59 4.45 5.82
C ILE A 217 13.90 3.66 5.77
N PRO A 218 14.05 2.59 6.57
CA PRO A 218 15.28 1.79 6.62
C PRO A 218 15.78 1.31 5.26
N GLU A 219 14.88 0.93 4.36
CA GLU A 219 15.20 0.52 2.99
C GLU A 219 15.88 1.64 2.19
N ALA A 220 15.45 2.88 2.36
CA ALA A 220 16.04 4.03 1.71
C ALA A 220 17.45 4.31 2.24
N VAL A 221 17.64 4.25 3.55
CA VAL A 221 18.95 4.45 4.19
C VAL A 221 19.94 3.35 3.76
N VAL A 222 19.51 2.09 3.70
CA VAL A 222 20.31 0.98 3.18
C VAL A 222 20.66 1.19 1.71
N PHE A 223 19.73 1.70 0.92
CA PHE A 223 20.01 2.03 -0.49
C PHE A 223 21.07 3.12 -0.60
N ASP A 224 20.92 4.23 0.12
CA ASP A 224 21.88 5.34 0.14
C ASP A 224 23.25 4.87 0.68
N MET A 225 23.29 3.99 1.69
CA MET A 225 24.49 3.35 2.21
C MET A 225 25.22 2.54 1.12
N THR A 226 24.50 1.73 0.35
CA THR A 226 25.11 0.93 -0.73
C THR A 226 25.60 1.81 -1.89
N GLU A 227 24.93 2.92 -2.15
CA GLU A 227 25.39 3.91 -3.13
C GLU A 227 26.66 4.64 -2.67
N ALA A 228 26.76 5.00 -1.38
CA ALA A 228 27.98 5.56 -0.80
C ALA A 228 29.14 4.58 -0.90
N LEU A 229 28.93 3.29 -0.60
CA LEU A 229 29.95 2.25 -0.81
C LEU A 229 30.39 2.14 -2.27
N ALA A 230 29.44 2.22 -3.21
CA ALA A 230 29.75 2.20 -4.65
C ALA A 230 30.61 3.38 -5.10
N LYS A 231 30.50 4.52 -4.42
CA LYS A 231 31.30 5.73 -4.65
C LYS A 231 32.65 5.69 -3.91
N GLY A 232 32.88 4.75 -3.00
CA GLY A 232 34.05 4.68 -2.13
C GLY A 232 33.96 5.58 -0.90
N GLU A 233 32.77 6.11 -0.59
CA GLU A 233 32.48 7.00 0.53
C GLU A 233 32.22 6.19 1.83
N ASN A 234 33.23 5.43 2.27
CA ASN A 234 33.07 4.47 3.37
C ASN A 234 32.62 5.12 4.69
N ASN A 235 33.11 6.34 4.99
CA ASN A 235 32.69 7.06 6.19
C ASN A 235 31.20 7.43 6.17
N ALA A 236 30.68 7.84 5.00
CA ALA A 236 29.26 8.13 4.83
C ALA A 236 28.42 6.87 5.00
N ALA A 237 28.84 5.75 4.42
CA ALA A 237 28.17 4.46 4.57
C ALA A 237 28.12 4.00 6.05
N MET A 238 29.23 4.14 6.78
CA MET A 238 29.30 3.78 8.21
C MET A 238 28.42 4.68 9.08
N ARG A 239 28.31 5.98 8.75
CA ARG A 239 27.42 6.90 9.44
C ARG A 239 25.96 6.48 9.23
N LEU A 240 25.56 6.19 8.01
CA LEU A 240 24.18 5.72 7.69
C LEU A 240 23.83 4.41 8.41
N LEU A 241 24.78 3.47 8.49
CA LEU A 241 24.59 2.26 9.29
C LEU A 241 24.43 2.57 10.78
N GLY A 242 25.24 3.52 11.30
CA GLY A 242 25.13 3.97 12.69
C GLY A 242 23.78 4.61 12.99
N GLU A 243 23.24 5.40 12.07
CA GLU A 243 21.89 5.99 12.19
C GLU A 243 20.80 4.92 12.24
N LEU A 244 20.88 3.89 11.37
CA LEU A 244 19.94 2.77 11.40
C LEU A 244 19.96 2.00 12.72
N LEU A 245 21.16 1.74 13.25
CA LEU A 245 21.34 0.99 14.50
C LEU A 245 20.99 1.81 15.75
N ALA A 246 21.03 3.14 15.67
CA ALA A 246 20.69 4.03 16.78
C ALA A 246 19.17 4.19 16.96
N ASP A 247 18.38 3.94 15.91
CA ASP A 247 16.92 3.98 16.01
C ASP A 247 16.39 2.71 16.69
N LYS A 248 15.78 2.89 17.87
CA LYS A 248 15.25 1.81 18.69
C LYS A 248 14.10 1.02 18.04
N ASN A 249 13.50 1.56 17.00
CA ASN A 249 12.46 0.87 16.23
C ASN A 249 13.04 -0.13 15.21
N ASN A 250 14.35 -0.07 14.97
CA ASN A 250 15.03 -0.93 14.02
C ASN A 250 15.74 -2.08 14.74
N GLU A 251 15.16 -3.26 14.67
CA GLU A 251 15.83 -4.47 15.16
C GLU A 251 17.02 -4.83 14.26
N PRO A 252 18.20 -5.19 14.82
CA PRO A 252 19.39 -5.53 14.02
C PRO A 252 19.16 -6.63 12.99
N THR A 253 18.32 -7.61 13.31
CA THR A 253 17.94 -8.70 12.39
C THR A 253 17.11 -8.18 11.22
N MET A 254 16.23 -7.20 11.44
CA MET A 254 15.48 -6.52 10.39
C MET A 254 16.43 -5.74 9.48
N ILE A 255 17.37 -4.98 10.04
CA ILE A 255 18.39 -4.25 9.24
C ILE A 255 19.18 -5.22 8.37
N LEU A 256 19.65 -6.34 8.93
CA LEU A 256 20.36 -7.37 8.18
C LEU A 256 19.52 -7.95 7.04
N ALA A 257 18.25 -8.19 7.28
CA ALA A 257 17.33 -8.68 6.24
C ALA A 257 17.16 -7.67 5.09
N ILE A 258 17.05 -6.36 5.40
CA ILE A 258 16.96 -5.28 4.41
C ILE A 258 18.27 -5.17 3.62
N VAL A 259 19.43 -5.20 4.28
CA VAL A 259 20.76 -5.20 3.63
C VAL A 259 20.88 -6.40 2.70
N GLY A 260 20.56 -7.61 3.17
CA GLY A 260 20.57 -8.82 2.36
C GLY A 260 19.63 -8.74 1.16
N GLY A 261 18.44 -8.14 1.34
CA GLY A 261 17.50 -7.85 0.27
C GLY A 261 18.10 -6.93 -0.79
N GLN A 262 18.76 -5.86 -0.36
CA GLN A 262 19.44 -4.91 -1.25
C GLN A 262 20.60 -5.56 -2.00
N MET A 263 21.44 -6.38 -1.32
CA MET A 263 22.52 -7.12 -1.97
C MET A 263 21.99 -8.08 -3.03
N ARG A 264 20.87 -8.77 -2.79
CA ARG A 264 20.24 -9.64 -3.80
C ARG A 264 19.75 -8.85 -5.01
N LYS A 265 19.15 -7.67 -4.81
CA LYS A 265 18.74 -6.78 -5.91
C LYS A 265 19.96 -6.32 -6.73
N MET A 266 21.03 -5.90 -6.06
CA MET A 266 22.30 -5.52 -6.72
C MET A 266 22.93 -6.68 -7.49
N TYR A 267 22.89 -7.90 -6.92
CA TYR A 267 23.39 -9.11 -7.60
C TYR A 267 22.61 -9.38 -8.89
N ALA A 268 21.27 -9.36 -8.82
CA ALA A 268 20.43 -9.56 -9.99
C ALA A 268 20.68 -8.48 -11.07
N ALA A 269 20.79 -7.21 -10.65
CA ALA A 269 21.14 -6.11 -11.56
C ALA A 269 22.52 -6.30 -12.18
N ARG A 270 23.53 -6.75 -11.41
CA ARG A 270 24.87 -7.01 -11.92
C ARG A 270 24.88 -8.15 -12.92
N VAL A 271 24.21 -9.26 -12.63
CA VAL A 271 24.08 -10.39 -13.56
C VAL A 271 23.40 -9.95 -14.85
N ALA A 272 22.37 -9.11 -14.78
CA ALA A 272 21.73 -8.55 -15.97
C ALA A 272 22.70 -7.72 -16.81
N ILE A 273 23.51 -6.86 -16.17
CA ILE A 273 24.56 -6.06 -16.84
C ILE A 273 25.56 -6.98 -17.54
N ASP A 274 26.06 -8.01 -16.86
CA ASP A 274 27.07 -8.93 -17.40
C ASP A 274 26.55 -9.75 -18.59
N ASN A 275 25.24 -9.96 -18.66
CA ASN A 275 24.56 -10.64 -19.78
C ASN A 275 24.00 -9.67 -20.85
N GLY A 276 24.29 -8.37 -20.76
CA GLY A 276 23.82 -7.38 -21.73
C GLY A 276 22.31 -7.16 -21.74
N LEU A 277 21.63 -7.49 -20.63
CA LEU A 277 20.19 -7.28 -20.48
C LEU A 277 19.88 -5.82 -20.17
N ASP A 278 18.74 -5.33 -20.68
CA ASP A 278 18.35 -3.93 -20.56
C ASP A 278 17.73 -3.58 -19.18
N LYS A 279 17.47 -2.30 -19.02
CA LYS A 279 16.81 -1.74 -17.81
C LYS A 279 15.41 -2.35 -17.63
N ASP A 280 14.65 -2.53 -18.70
CA ASP A 280 13.27 -3.02 -18.64
C ASP A 280 13.20 -4.46 -18.12
N TYR A 281 14.20 -5.28 -18.50
CA TYR A 281 14.36 -6.60 -17.91
C TYR A 281 14.58 -6.52 -16.40
N VAL A 282 15.48 -5.66 -15.93
CA VAL A 282 15.77 -5.48 -14.49
C VAL A 282 14.52 -4.98 -13.75
N MET A 283 13.82 -4.01 -14.30
CA MET A 283 12.58 -3.50 -13.73
C MET A 283 11.53 -4.61 -13.56
N LYS A 284 11.35 -5.42 -14.59
CA LYS A 284 10.40 -6.53 -14.57
C LYS A 284 10.81 -7.64 -13.60
N ALA A 285 12.09 -8.04 -13.62
CA ALA A 285 12.64 -9.10 -12.77
C ALA A 285 12.58 -8.76 -11.28
N LEU A 286 12.83 -7.48 -10.94
CA LEU A 286 12.84 -6.98 -9.56
C LEU A 286 11.54 -6.27 -9.17
N SER A 287 10.53 -6.27 -10.05
CA SER A 287 9.25 -5.60 -9.84
C SER A 287 9.38 -4.11 -9.49
N LEU A 288 10.39 -3.44 -10.05
CA LEU A 288 10.61 -2.02 -9.86
C LEU A 288 9.57 -1.22 -10.64
N ARG A 289 8.96 -0.23 -9.99
CA ARG A 289 7.87 0.56 -10.56
C ARG A 289 8.33 1.86 -11.22
N TYR A 290 9.54 2.32 -10.89
CA TYR A 290 10.07 3.60 -11.31
C TYR A 290 11.43 3.46 -12.00
N ASP A 291 11.57 4.11 -13.13
CA ASP A 291 12.80 4.17 -13.93
C ASP A 291 13.99 4.69 -13.15
N PHE A 292 13.77 5.71 -12.31
CA PHE A 292 14.85 6.31 -11.52
C PHE A 292 15.43 5.33 -10.50
N MET A 293 14.60 4.46 -9.88
CA MET A 293 15.08 3.42 -8.97
C MET A 293 15.93 2.38 -9.70
N ALA A 294 15.50 1.96 -10.90
CA ALA A 294 16.28 1.04 -11.71
C ALA A 294 17.61 1.64 -12.17
N ASN A 295 17.60 2.90 -12.59
CA ASN A 295 18.82 3.60 -13.01
C ASN A 295 19.85 3.72 -11.87
N ARG A 296 19.41 4.09 -10.66
CA ARG A 296 20.26 4.18 -9.47
C ARG A 296 20.83 2.81 -9.10
N LEU A 297 19.99 1.76 -9.07
CA LEU A 297 20.42 0.39 -8.77
C LEU A 297 21.47 -0.11 -9.77
N LEU A 298 21.22 0.09 -11.07
CA LEU A 298 22.18 -0.29 -12.12
C LEU A 298 23.49 0.48 -12.01
N ALA A 299 23.44 1.79 -11.73
CA ALA A 299 24.63 2.62 -11.54
C ALA A 299 25.48 2.15 -10.35
N ALA A 300 24.86 1.86 -9.20
CA ALA A 300 25.55 1.32 -8.04
C ALA A 300 26.14 -0.08 -8.32
N SER A 301 25.36 -0.97 -8.95
CA SER A 301 25.79 -2.34 -9.24
C SER A 301 26.96 -2.43 -10.22
N ARG A 302 27.13 -1.45 -11.14
CA ARG A 302 28.27 -1.40 -12.08
C ARG A 302 29.62 -1.21 -11.39
N ARG A 303 29.63 -0.66 -10.18
CA ARG A 303 30.87 -0.37 -9.43
C ARG A 303 31.47 -1.60 -8.76
N PHE A 304 30.75 -2.68 -8.66
CA PHE A 304 31.20 -3.92 -8.01
C PHE A 304 31.28 -5.07 -9.03
N SER A 305 32.18 -6.01 -8.78
CA SER A 305 32.20 -7.27 -9.52
C SER A 305 31.08 -8.21 -9.03
N THR A 306 30.68 -9.15 -9.90
CA THR A 306 29.71 -10.20 -9.55
C THR A 306 30.16 -11.01 -8.34
N ALA A 307 31.49 -11.29 -8.22
CA ALA A 307 32.06 -12.02 -7.09
C ALA A 307 31.95 -11.24 -5.77
N GLN A 308 32.18 -9.91 -5.79
CA GLN A 308 32.02 -9.07 -4.60
C GLN A 308 30.58 -9.05 -4.09
N ILE A 309 29.61 -8.83 -4.98
CA ILE A 309 28.20 -8.78 -4.56
C ILE A 309 27.72 -10.17 -4.11
N ARG A 310 28.13 -11.26 -4.78
CA ARG A 310 27.84 -12.63 -4.35
C ARG A 310 28.33 -12.86 -2.93
N ARG A 311 29.59 -12.50 -2.64
CA ARG A 311 30.15 -12.61 -1.29
C ARG A 311 29.36 -11.82 -0.25
N ALA A 312 28.89 -10.62 -0.60
CA ALA A 312 28.04 -9.82 0.29
C ALA A 312 26.70 -10.51 0.55
N VAL A 313 26.06 -11.12 -0.47
CA VAL A 313 24.83 -11.90 -0.29
C VAL A 313 25.06 -13.10 0.64
N GLU A 314 26.15 -13.84 0.46
CA GLU A 314 26.52 -14.98 1.32
C GLU A 314 26.76 -14.57 2.79
N LEU A 315 27.33 -13.39 3.02
CA LEU A 315 27.54 -12.85 4.37
C LEU A 315 26.25 -12.40 5.07
N CYS A 316 25.18 -12.12 4.31
CA CYS A 316 23.88 -11.70 4.83
C CYS A 316 22.89 -12.89 4.99
N ALA A 317 23.26 -14.08 4.57
CA ALA A 317 22.42 -15.29 4.65
C ALA A 317 22.65 -16.04 5.96
#